data_70ba3db0b9630b3bfdabd3560db12b0f
#
_entry.id   70ba3db0b9630b3bfdabd3560db12b0f
#
_cell.length_a   1.000
_cell.length_b   1.000
_cell.length_c   1.000
_cell.angle_alpha   90.00
_cell.angle_beta   90.00
_cell.angle_gamma   90.00
#
_symmetry.space_group_name_H-M   'P 1'
#
loop_
_entity.id
_entity.type
_entity.pdbx_description
1 polymer ?
#
loop_
_entity_poly.entity_id
_entity_poly.type
_entity_poly.pdbx_seq_one_letter_code
_entity_poly.pdbx_strand_id
1 'polypeptide(L)'
;MTLKNIVTLGIGALLFLVALVIVPQLFTNVDAKEITVIQHISGELSVVAEPGWAWQGMGKITHYPRRDQFSFSSTIDQGNPVDESIQTRFNDGGHANISGTINWAMPVSPDKVIRLHKDFGSVMAIEQQLMRTALQKVIYNVGPTMSSTESSAEKRPDIPKYINDQLVNGTYLTKTIQSTEKDLITGQDKTINLVTIALDEKGRPARESISQLTEYGLMLQSVAINQIKYDDAVENQIKERQKATTAVQISKANAVRAEQDKLTTISQGEANAAKAKWEQEVENAKTIATAQAKVTIADASVKEAEAFKKAEILRGEGEATRKRLVMDADGQMEKKLEAIVKINTLYADAIKSAQPGAWSPSIVMGGGGQANGGQNAANLVELMTAKTAKELGVDLSVRAGAATKK
;
A
#
# COMPACT_ATOMS: atom_id res chain seq x y z
N MET A 1 -24.62 16.85 -80.02
CA MET A 1 -24.20 15.75 -79.20
C MET A 1 -25.10 14.57 -79.47
N THR A 2 -24.55 13.48 -79.96
CA THR A 2 -25.35 12.30 -80.26
C THR A 2 -25.82 11.63 -78.92
N LEU A 3 -27.02 11.05 -78.92
CA LEU A 3 -27.62 10.38 -77.78
C LEU A 3 -26.64 9.41 -77.14
N LYS A 4 -25.81 8.78 -77.97
CA LYS A 4 -24.74 7.84 -77.56
C LYS A 4 -23.68 8.50 -76.65
N ASN A 5 -23.30 9.76 -76.97
CA ASN A 5 -22.31 10.50 -76.15
C ASN A 5 -22.90 10.97 -74.82
N ILE A 6 -24.20 11.28 -74.76
CA ILE A 6 -24.85 11.62 -73.47
C ILE A 6 -24.97 10.41 -72.54
N VAL A 7 -25.32 9.27 -73.13
CA VAL A 7 -25.40 8.02 -72.38
C VAL A 7 -24.02 7.59 -71.87
N THR A 8 -22.95 7.66 -72.61
CA THR A 8 -21.59 7.35 -72.19
C THR A 8 -21.09 8.32 -71.14
N LEU A 9 -21.43 9.61 -71.24
CA LEU A 9 -21.08 10.64 -70.27
C LEU A 9 -21.84 10.42 -68.97
N GLY A 10 -23.13 10.03 -69.06
CA GLY A 10 -23.94 9.65 -67.83
C GLY A 10 -23.43 8.42 -67.11
N ILE A 11 -23.06 7.38 -67.86
CA ILE A 11 -22.45 6.17 -67.30
C ILE A 11 -21.10 6.51 -66.66
N GLY A 12 -20.27 7.33 -67.30
CA GLY A 12 -18.98 7.78 -66.73
C GLY A 12 -19.14 8.57 -65.44
N ALA A 13 -20.13 9.51 -65.42
CA ALA A 13 -20.45 10.28 -64.24
C ALA A 13 -20.96 9.37 -63.09
N LEU A 14 -21.81 8.37 -63.40
CA LEU A 14 -22.30 7.40 -62.44
C LEU A 14 -21.15 6.55 -61.86
N LEU A 15 -20.28 6.03 -62.72
CA LEU A 15 -19.11 5.24 -62.31
C LEU A 15 -18.15 6.10 -61.44
N PHE A 16 -17.97 7.36 -61.81
CA PHE A 16 -17.14 8.30 -61.02
C PHE A 16 -17.75 8.56 -59.64
N LEU A 17 -19.07 8.78 -59.55
CA LEU A 17 -19.76 8.91 -58.25
C LEU A 17 -19.66 7.65 -57.42
N VAL A 18 -19.83 6.47 -58.01
CA VAL A 18 -19.66 5.18 -57.32
C VAL A 18 -18.22 5.00 -56.85
N ALA A 19 -17.24 5.34 -57.67
CA ALA A 19 -15.83 5.30 -57.30
C ALA A 19 -15.52 6.26 -56.14
N LEU A 20 -16.10 7.47 -56.15
CA LEU A 20 -15.91 8.47 -55.11
C LEU A 20 -16.44 8.04 -53.74
N VAL A 21 -17.47 7.15 -53.70
CA VAL A 21 -18.02 6.57 -52.49
C VAL A 21 -17.24 5.33 -52.07
N ILE A 22 -16.81 4.51 -53.03
CA ILE A 22 -16.15 3.19 -52.72
C ILE A 22 -14.67 3.37 -52.40
N VAL A 23 -13.94 4.23 -53.13
CA VAL A 23 -12.48 4.37 -52.96
C VAL A 23 -12.06 4.75 -51.53
N PRO A 24 -12.74 5.69 -50.84
CA PRO A 24 -12.40 5.95 -49.44
C PRO A 24 -12.60 4.76 -48.47
N GLN A 25 -13.55 3.86 -48.80
CA GLN A 25 -13.81 2.67 -48.00
C GLN A 25 -12.81 1.54 -48.23
N LEU A 26 -11.94 1.66 -49.22
CA LEU A 26 -10.88 0.71 -49.51
C LEU A 26 -9.63 0.92 -48.65
N PHE A 27 -9.52 2.07 -48.03
CA PHE A 27 -8.36 2.44 -47.20
C PHE A 27 -8.80 2.79 -45.80
N THR A 28 -8.00 2.39 -44.83
CA THR A 28 -8.11 2.79 -43.43
C THR A 28 -6.86 3.53 -42.99
N ASN A 29 -7.02 4.49 -42.09
CA ASN A 29 -5.90 5.17 -41.46
C ASN A 29 -5.62 4.49 -40.10
N VAL A 30 -4.40 3.99 -39.92
CA VAL A 30 -3.94 3.34 -38.67
C VAL A 30 -3.23 4.39 -37.85
N ASP A 31 -3.70 4.59 -36.60
CA ASP A 31 -3.03 5.49 -35.66
C ASP A 31 -1.76 4.81 -35.07
N ALA A 32 -0.79 5.65 -34.70
CA ALA A 32 0.45 5.19 -34.06
C ALA A 32 0.24 4.47 -32.74
N LYS A 33 -0.88 4.71 -32.06
CA LYS A 33 -1.24 4.07 -30.78
C LYS A 33 -1.99 2.75 -30.93
N GLU A 34 -2.32 2.36 -32.15
CA GLU A 34 -3.17 1.21 -32.43
C GLU A 34 -2.46 0.17 -33.29
N ILE A 35 -2.96 -1.04 -33.22
CA ILE A 35 -2.70 -2.13 -34.14
C ILE A 35 -4.04 -2.47 -34.77
N THR A 36 -4.08 -2.50 -36.09
CA THR A 36 -5.31 -2.77 -36.83
C THR A 36 -5.30 -4.17 -37.40
N VAL A 37 -6.34 -4.94 -37.10
CA VAL A 37 -6.59 -6.25 -37.72
C VAL A 37 -7.66 -6.05 -38.78
N ILE A 38 -7.35 -6.45 -40.01
CA ILE A 38 -8.25 -6.37 -41.16
C ILE A 38 -8.66 -7.79 -41.54
N GLN A 39 -9.95 -8.09 -41.44
CA GLN A 39 -10.53 -9.31 -41.99
C GLN A 39 -10.99 -9.06 -43.41
N HIS A 40 -10.26 -9.54 -44.38
CA HIS A 40 -10.60 -9.42 -45.79
C HIS A 40 -11.87 -10.21 -46.12
N ILE A 41 -12.50 -9.86 -47.23
CA ILE A 41 -13.70 -10.55 -47.75
C ILE A 41 -13.40 -12.03 -48.01
N SER A 42 -12.15 -12.38 -48.35
CA SER A 42 -11.68 -13.75 -48.50
C SER A 42 -11.68 -14.54 -47.19
N GLY A 43 -11.86 -13.88 -46.04
CA GLY A 43 -11.71 -14.46 -44.70
C GLY A 43 -10.27 -14.46 -44.20
N GLU A 44 -9.30 -14.01 -44.97
CA GLU A 44 -7.91 -13.83 -44.55
C GLU A 44 -7.78 -12.70 -43.56
N LEU A 45 -6.94 -12.87 -42.54
CA LEU A 45 -6.65 -11.84 -41.54
C LEU A 45 -5.27 -11.26 -41.80
N SER A 46 -5.19 -9.94 -41.90
CA SER A 46 -3.94 -9.20 -41.97
C SER A 46 -3.81 -8.23 -40.78
N VAL A 47 -2.59 -8.04 -40.32
CA VAL A 47 -2.27 -7.15 -39.19
C VAL A 47 -1.44 -6.00 -39.69
N VAL A 48 -1.89 -4.77 -39.46
CA VAL A 48 -1.16 -3.55 -39.76
C VAL A 48 -0.80 -2.89 -38.44
N ALA A 49 0.51 -2.87 -38.15
CA ALA A 49 1.05 -2.29 -36.93
C ALA A 49 1.70 -0.93 -37.18
N GLU A 50 2.05 -0.60 -38.42
CA GLU A 50 2.68 0.67 -38.76
C GLU A 50 1.62 1.76 -38.98
N PRO A 51 1.85 2.98 -38.46
CA PRO A 51 0.91 4.09 -38.71
C PRO A 51 0.89 4.53 -40.17
N GLY A 52 -0.27 4.86 -40.64
CA GLY A 52 -0.47 5.34 -42.02
C GLY A 52 -1.67 4.73 -42.71
N TRP A 53 -1.72 4.90 -44.05
CA TRP A 53 -2.82 4.36 -44.83
C TRP A 53 -2.59 2.87 -45.12
N ALA A 54 -3.58 2.06 -44.80
CA ALA A 54 -3.58 0.62 -45.06
C ALA A 54 -4.73 0.25 -46.01
N TRP A 55 -4.48 -0.77 -46.86
CA TRP A 55 -5.49 -1.31 -47.76
C TRP A 55 -6.45 -2.21 -46.98
N GLN A 56 -7.69 -1.81 -46.87
CA GLN A 56 -8.77 -2.51 -46.18
C GLN A 56 -9.57 -3.42 -47.11
N GLY A 57 -9.75 -3.06 -48.37
CA GLY A 57 -10.43 -3.86 -49.37
C GLY A 57 -11.88 -4.22 -49.03
N MET A 58 -12.67 -3.29 -48.45
CA MET A 58 -14.02 -3.52 -47.92
C MET A 58 -14.08 -4.60 -46.79
N GLY A 59 -12.97 -4.94 -46.19
CA GLY A 59 -12.88 -5.86 -45.05
C GLY A 59 -13.40 -5.26 -43.75
N LYS A 60 -13.64 -6.09 -42.76
CA LYS A 60 -13.98 -5.67 -41.42
C LYS A 60 -12.71 -5.30 -40.67
N ILE A 61 -12.70 -4.14 -40.01
CA ILE A 61 -11.58 -3.63 -39.27
C ILE A 61 -11.85 -3.80 -37.77
N THR A 62 -10.83 -4.16 -37.04
CA THR A 62 -10.82 -4.13 -35.57
C THR A 62 -9.55 -3.46 -35.09
N HIS A 63 -9.70 -2.41 -34.31
CA HIS A 63 -8.58 -1.68 -33.72
C HIS A 63 -8.25 -2.22 -32.34
N TYR A 64 -6.97 -2.40 -32.07
CA TYR A 64 -6.43 -2.80 -30.78
C TYR A 64 -5.43 -1.75 -30.31
N PRO A 65 -5.56 -1.23 -29.08
CA PRO A 65 -4.57 -0.32 -28.53
C PRO A 65 -3.22 -1.04 -28.36
N ARG A 66 -2.12 -0.39 -28.69
CA ARG A 66 -0.78 -0.94 -28.46
C ARG A 66 -0.52 -1.17 -26.99
N ARG A 67 -1.04 -0.29 -26.14
CA ARG A 67 -0.98 -0.34 -24.69
C ARG A 67 -2.31 0.08 -24.13
N ASP A 68 -2.73 -0.61 -23.09
CA ASP A 68 -3.98 -0.31 -22.40
C ASP A 68 -3.86 -0.62 -20.93
N GLN A 69 -4.85 -0.18 -20.18
CA GLN A 69 -4.94 -0.38 -18.74
C GLN A 69 -6.23 -1.13 -18.42
N PHE A 70 -6.09 -2.34 -17.91
CA PHE A 70 -7.19 -3.09 -17.37
C PHE A 70 -7.36 -2.75 -15.88
N SER A 71 -8.52 -2.24 -15.49
CA SER A 71 -8.87 -1.92 -14.11
C SER A 71 -9.87 -2.91 -13.57
N PHE A 72 -9.60 -3.41 -12.37
CA PHE A 72 -10.51 -4.26 -11.60
C PHE A 72 -10.73 -3.60 -10.24
N SER A 73 -11.83 -2.86 -10.10
CA SER A 73 -12.08 -2.03 -8.92
C SER A 73 -13.49 -2.24 -8.38
N SER A 74 -13.62 -2.08 -7.07
CA SER A 74 -14.92 -2.04 -6.39
C SER A 74 -15.55 -0.64 -6.41
N THR A 75 -14.81 0.39 -6.85
CA THR A 75 -15.28 1.78 -6.88
C THR A 75 -15.62 2.21 -8.29
N ILE A 76 -16.80 2.81 -8.43
CA ILE A 76 -17.35 3.31 -9.71
C ILE A 76 -16.43 4.34 -10.37
N ASP A 77 -15.67 5.11 -9.59
CA ASP A 77 -14.80 6.18 -10.09
C ASP A 77 -13.52 5.68 -10.78
N GLN A 78 -13.17 4.40 -10.65
CA GLN A 78 -11.92 3.84 -11.15
C GLN A 78 -12.08 2.73 -12.21
N GLY A 79 -13.28 2.52 -12.70
CA GLY A 79 -13.57 1.44 -13.65
C GLY A 79 -15.00 1.48 -14.17
N ASN A 80 -15.55 0.31 -14.43
CA ASN A 80 -16.92 0.13 -14.85
C ASN A 80 -17.91 0.41 -13.69
N PRO A 81 -19.18 0.69 -14.00
CA PRO A 81 -20.23 0.93 -12.99
C PRO A 81 -20.58 -0.30 -12.12
N VAL A 82 -19.97 -1.45 -12.40
CA VAL A 82 -20.15 -2.71 -11.66
C VAL A 82 -18.89 -2.98 -10.85
N ASP A 83 -19.07 -3.56 -9.65
CA ASP A 83 -17.94 -4.04 -8.83
C ASP A 83 -17.17 -5.14 -9.58
N GLU A 84 -15.95 -4.83 -10.01
CA GLU A 84 -15.06 -5.75 -10.71
C GLU A 84 -13.93 -6.25 -9.82
N SER A 85 -13.92 -5.91 -8.54
CA SER A 85 -12.93 -6.41 -7.59
C SER A 85 -12.94 -7.95 -7.53
N ILE A 86 -11.80 -8.52 -7.21
CA ILE A 86 -11.65 -9.96 -7.12
C ILE A 86 -11.59 -10.37 -5.66
N GLN A 87 -12.58 -11.17 -5.26
CA GLN A 87 -12.61 -11.73 -3.92
C GLN A 87 -11.56 -12.83 -3.79
N THR A 88 -10.85 -12.85 -2.68
CA THR A 88 -9.92 -13.91 -2.30
C THR A 88 -10.18 -14.39 -0.89
N ARG A 89 -9.72 -15.61 -0.61
CA ARG A 89 -9.77 -16.19 0.74
C ARG A 89 -8.36 -16.50 1.21
N PHE A 90 -8.06 -16.07 2.42
CA PHE A 90 -6.79 -16.32 3.08
C PHE A 90 -6.75 -17.68 3.80
N ASN A 91 -5.56 -18.12 4.23
CA ASN A 91 -5.40 -19.39 4.93
C ASN A 91 -6.08 -19.45 6.30
N ASP A 92 -6.30 -18.32 6.94
CA ASP A 92 -7.05 -18.16 8.20
C ASP A 92 -8.58 -18.14 8.02
N GLY A 93 -9.05 -18.26 6.77
CA GLY A 93 -10.47 -18.23 6.42
C GLY A 93 -11.04 -16.84 6.20
N GLY A 94 -10.28 -15.79 6.44
CA GLY A 94 -10.68 -14.41 6.15
C GLY A 94 -10.84 -14.17 4.65
N HIS A 95 -11.73 -13.25 4.29
CA HIS A 95 -11.97 -12.84 2.91
C HIS A 95 -11.57 -11.39 2.71
N ALA A 96 -11.14 -11.08 1.48
CA ALA A 96 -10.96 -9.71 1.05
C ALA A 96 -11.25 -9.54 -0.43
N ASN A 97 -11.68 -8.34 -0.79
CA ASN A 97 -11.83 -7.90 -2.17
C ASN A 97 -10.60 -7.10 -2.56
N ILE A 98 -9.92 -7.56 -3.60
CA ILE A 98 -8.70 -6.94 -4.13
C ILE A 98 -9.09 -6.12 -5.35
N SER A 99 -8.68 -4.85 -5.33
CA SER A 99 -8.86 -3.89 -6.44
C SER A 99 -7.50 -3.41 -6.92
N GLY A 100 -7.36 -3.21 -8.21
CA GLY A 100 -6.10 -2.78 -8.79
C GLY A 100 -6.17 -2.51 -10.28
N THR A 101 -5.00 -2.31 -10.87
CA THR A 101 -4.85 -2.01 -12.30
C THR A 101 -3.67 -2.79 -12.87
N ILE A 102 -3.83 -3.22 -14.11
CA ILE A 102 -2.80 -3.91 -14.89
C ILE A 102 -2.54 -3.10 -16.15
N ASN A 103 -1.33 -2.62 -16.32
CA ASN A 103 -0.89 -2.02 -17.58
C ASN A 103 -0.31 -3.12 -18.47
N TRP A 104 -0.84 -3.22 -19.67
CA TRP A 104 -0.47 -4.27 -20.60
C TRP A 104 -0.23 -3.72 -22.02
N ALA A 105 0.45 -4.49 -22.83
CA ALA A 105 0.71 -4.17 -24.22
C ALA A 105 0.41 -5.37 -25.11
N MET A 106 -0.09 -5.07 -26.29
CA MET A 106 -0.32 -6.05 -27.35
C MET A 106 1.00 -6.66 -27.83
N PRO A 107 0.97 -7.95 -28.28
CA PRO A 107 2.16 -8.58 -28.84
C PRO A 107 2.61 -7.87 -30.11
N VAL A 108 3.92 -7.84 -30.32
CA VAL A 108 4.53 -7.27 -31.54
C VAL A 108 4.38 -8.22 -32.74
N SER A 109 4.31 -9.53 -32.48
CA SER A 109 4.21 -10.54 -33.54
C SER A 109 2.82 -10.55 -34.17
N PRO A 110 2.68 -10.36 -35.49
CA PRO A 110 1.40 -10.41 -36.19
C PRO A 110 0.63 -11.71 -35.96
N ASP A 111 1.31 -12.86 -35.95
CA ASP A 111 0.69 -14.16 -35.74
C ASP A 111 -0.02 -14.28 -34.39
N LYS A 112 0.59 -13.71 -33.35
CA LYS A 112 0.00 -13.69 -32.00
C LYS A 112 -1.21 -12.75 -31.93
N VAL A 113 -1.16 -11.63 -32.63
CA VAL A 113 -2.30 -10.71 -32.77
C VAL A 113 -3.45 -11.39 -33.49
N ILE A 114 -3.16 -12.11 -34.58
CA ILE A 114 -4.18 -12.87 -35.34
C ILE A 114 -4.80 -13.95 -34.45
N ARG A 115 -3.99 -14.66 -33.65
CA ARG A 115 -4.50 -15.68 -32.71
C ARG A 115 -5.41 -15.06 -31.68
N LEU A 116 -4.99 -13.93 -31.03
CA LEU A 116 -5.82 -13.19 -30.11
C LEU A 116 -7.14 -12.72 -30.75
N HIS A 117 -7.07 -12.19 -31.98
CA HIS A 117 -8.27 -11.76 -32.69
C HIS A 117 -9.22 -12.91 -33.01
N LYS A 118 -8.71 -14.08 -33.40
CA LYS A 118 -9.52 -15.27 -33.67
C LYS A 118 -10.21 -15.79 -32.42
N ASP A 119 -9.50 -15.80 -31.30
CA ASP A 119 -9.99 -16.41 -30.06
C ASP A 119 -10.93 -15.46 -29.28
N PHE A 120 -10.69 -14.15 -29.31
CA PHE A 120 -11.42 -13.15 -28.50
C PHE A 120 -12.17 -12.10 -29.32
N GLY A 121 -11.68 -11.69 -30.45
CA GLY A 121 -12.36 -10.77 -31.38
C GLY A 121 -12.39 -9.30 -30.99
N SER A 122 -12.18 -8.94 -29.72
CA SER A 122 -12.20 -7.56 -29.25
C SER A 122 -11.31 -7.33 -28.03
N VAL A 123 -10.94 -6.06 -27.76
CA VAL A 123 -10.16 -5.68 -26.56
C VAL A 123 -10.90 -6.07 -25.28
N MET A 124 -12.19 -5.73 -25.21
CA MET A 124 -13.03 -6.05 -24.05
C MET A 124 -13.07 -7.56 -23.79
N ALA A 125 -13.13 -8.39 -24.82
CA ALA A 125 -13.11 -9.84 -24.65
C ALA A 125 -11.73 -10.34 -24.15
N ILE A 126 -10.63 -9.76 -24.61
CA ILE A 126 -9.28 -10.04 -24.11
C ILE A 126 -9.21 -9.70 -22.61
N GLU A 127 -9.70 -8.53 -22.23
CA GLU A 127 -9.67 -8.10 -20.83
C GLU A 127 -10.57 -8.95 -19.93
N GLN A 128 -11.80 -9.20 -20.32
CA GLN A 128 -12.77 -9.92 -19.48
C GLN A 128 -12.59 -11.44 -19.49
N GLN A 129 -12.25 -12.03 -20.62
CA GLN A 129 -12.18 -13.51 -20.73
C GLN A 129 -10.76 -14.03 -20.46
N LEU A 130 -9.73 -13.33 -20.91
CA LEU A 130 -8.35 -13.77 -20.74
C LEU A 130 -7.71 -13.15 -19.50
N MET A 131 -7.63 -11.82 -19.43
CA MET A 131 -6.89 -11.16 -18.36
C MET A 131 -7.58 -11.32 -17.02
N ARG A 132 -8.88 -11.08 -16.94
CA ARG A 132 -9.65 -11.24 -15.70
C ARG A 132 -9.61 -12.67 -15.19
N THR A 133 -9.75 -13.67 -16.07
CA THR A 133 -9.70 -15.09 -15.70
C THR A 133 -8.31 -15.48 -15.20
N ALA A 134 -7.26 -15.06 -15.88
CA ALA A 134 -5.88 -15.29 -15.46
C ALA A 134 -5.59 -14.63 -14.10
N LEU A 135 -6.04 -13.38 -13.93
CA LEU A 135 -5.89 -12.65 -12.68
C LEU A 135 -6.65 -13.30 -11.52
N GLN A 136 -7.89 -13.73 -11.75
CA GLN A 136 -8.66 -14.47 -10.75
C GLN A 136 -7.94 -15.76 -10.30
N LYS A 137 -7.44 -16.55 -11.26
CA LYS A 137 -6.68 -17.77 -10.96
C LYS A 137 -5.46 -17.46 -10.08
N VAL A 138 -4.72 -16.41 -10.42
CA VAL A 138 -3.53 -15.99 -9.69
C VAL A 138 -3.88 -15.50 -8.29
N ILE A 139 -4.90 -14.63 -8.15
CA ILE A 139 -5.33 -14.12 -6.86
C ILE A 139 -5.82 -15.25 -5.94
N TYR A 140 -6.57 -16.21 -6.49
CA TYR A 140 -6.99 -17.39 -5.73
C TYR A 140 -5.83 -18.29 -5.30
N ASN A 141 -4.72 -18.27 -6.03
CA ASN A 141 -3.51 -19.01 -5.66
C ASN A 141 -2.66 -18.25 -4.62
N VAL A 142 -2.64 -16.92 -4.69
CA VAL A 142 -1.87 -16.08 -3.75
C VAL A 142 -2.55 -16.00 -2.37
N GLY A 143 -3.88 -15.86 -2.32
CA GLY A 143 -4.62 -15.68 -1.07
C GLY A 143 -4.27 -16.72 0.01
N PRO A 144 -4.36 -18.03 -0.26
CA PRO A 144 -4.07 -19.07 0.73
C PRO A 144 -2.61 -19.13 1.21
N THR A 145 -1.66 -18.47 0.54
CA THR A 145 -0.25 -18.47 0.93
C THR A 145 0.08 -17.60 2.14
N MET A 146 -0.89 -16.82 2.61
CA MET A 146 -0.73 -15.92 3.75
C MET A 146 -2.03 -15.80 4.54
N SER A 147 -1.94 -15.31 5.78
CA SER A 147 -3.12 -14.98 6.58
C SER A 147 -3.64 -13.58 6.26
N SER A 148 -4.90 -13.29 6.62
CA SER A 148 -5.50 -11.96 6.46
C SER A 148 -4.70 -10.91 7.24
N THR A 149 -4.21 -11.25 8.42
CA THR A 149 -3.39 -10.36 9.26
C THR A 149 -2.01 -10.10 8.65
N GLU A 150 -1.33 -11.12 8.12
CA GLU A 150 -0.05 -10.94 7.42
C GLU A 150 -0.22 -10.12 6.14
N SER A 151 -1.30 -10.35 5.39
CA SER A 151 -1.61 -9.61 4.16
C SER A 151 -1.90 -8.13 4.42
N SER A 152 -2.37 -7.78 5.63
CA SER A 152 -2.64 -6.39 6.01
C SER A 152 -1.39 -5.61 6.42
N ALA A 153 -0.33 -6.30 6.84
CA ALA A 153 0.89 -5.69 7.40
C ALA A 153 2.16 -6.20 6.71
N GLU A 154 2.69 -7.31 7.18
CA GLU A 154 4.05 -7.77 6.85
C GLU A 154 4.22 -8.19 5.38
N LYS A 155 3.26 -8.94 4.84
CA LYS A 155 3.32 -9.49 3.48
C LYS A 155 2.56 -8.65 2.45
N ARG A 156 2.05 -7.50 2.85
CA ARG A 156 1.32 -6.60 1.92
C ARG A 156 2.12 -6.24 0.66
N PRO A 157 3.43 -5.92 0.74
CA PRO A 157 4.23 -5.59 -0.45
C PRO A 157 4.54 -6.80 -1.34
N ASP A 158 4.35 -8.03 -0.83
CA ASP A 158 4.63 -9.24 -1.60
C ASP A 158 3.45 -9.66 -2.48
N ILE A 159 2.23 -9.25 -2.15
CA ILE A 159 1.02 -9.56 -2.93
C ILE A 159 1.18 -9.13 -4.40
N PRO A 160 1.47 -7.85 -4.72
CA PRO A 160 1.62 -7.44 -6.12
C PRO A 160 2.81 -8.13 -6.81
N LYS A 161 3.88 -8.47 -6.08
CA LYS A 161 5.02 -9.20 -6.63
C LYS A 161 4.63 -10.62 -7.03
N TYR A 162 3.94 -11.34 -6.14
CA TYR A 162 3.46 -12.70 -6.43
C TYR A 162 2.45 -12.72 -7.56
N ILE A 163 1.54 -11.74 -7.61
CA ILE A 163 0.57 -11.62 -8.68
C ILE A 163 1.29 -11.36 -10.01
N ASN A 164 2.19 -10.38 -10.05
CA ASN A 164 2.93 -10.05 -11.27
C ASN A 164 3.77 -11.22 -11.77
N ASP A 165 4.50 -11.89 -10.88
CA ASP A 165 5.35 -13.02 -11.24
C ASP A 165 4.52 -14.21 -11.79
N GLN A 166 3.36 -14.50 -11.17
CA GLN A 166 2.50 -15.59 -11.66
C GLN A 166 1.79 -15.25 -12.97
N LEU A 167 1.40 -13.99 -13.16
CA LEU A 167 0.80 -13.55 -14.42
C LEU A 167 1.79 -13.63 -15.60
N VAL A 168 3.07 -13.34 -15.35
CA VAL A 168 4.11 -13.39 -16.38
C VAL A 168 4.65 -14.78 -16.60
N ASN A 169 5.00 -15.49 -15.54
CA ASN A 169 5.76 -16.74 -15.59
C ASN A 169 4.91 -18.00 -15.38
N GLY A 170 3.63 -17.82 -15.01
CA GLY A 170 2.71 -18.91 -14.71
C GLY A 170 2.48 -19.15 -13.22
N THR A 171 1.40 -19.86 -12.91
CA THR A 171 0.94 -20.05 -11.53
C THR A 171 1.88 -20.92 -10.71
N TYR A 172 2.07 -20.56 -9.44
CA TYR A 172 2.88 -21.34 -8.51
C TYR A 172 2.23 -22.71 -8.21
N LEU A 173 3.06 -23.71 -8.10
CA LEU A 173 2.67 -24.95 -7.46
C LEU A 173 2.69 -24.74 -5.95
N THR A 174 1.53 -24.90 -5.32
CA THR A 174 1.40 -24.77 -3.87
C THR A 174 1.35 -26.13 -3.19
N LYS A 175 1.89 -26.22 -1.99
CA LYS A 175 1.81 -27.39 -1.13
C LYS A 175 1.35 -26.99 0.27
N THR A 176 0.54 -27.85 0.87
CA THR A 176 0.12 -27.65 2.27
C THR A 176 1.11 -28.34 3.19
N ILE A 177 1.65 -27.59 4.14
CA ILE A 177 2.49 -28.12 5.22
C ILE A 177 1.79 -27.89 6.56
N GLN A 178 1.97 -28.79 7.49
CA GLN A 178 1.55 -28.60 8.86
C GLN A 178 2.66 -27.86 9.61
N SER A 179 2.32 -26.73 10.19
CA SER A 179 3.23 -25.94 11.02
C SER A 179 2.63 -25.82 12.43
N THR A 180 3.49 -25.81 13.43
CA THR A 180 3.08 -25.58 14.81
C THR A 180 3.44 -24.16 15.17
N GLU A 181 2.44 -23.34 15.47
CA GLU A 181 2.60 -21.96 15.93
C GLU A 181 2.17 -21.84 17.38
N LYS A 182 2.94 -21.12 18.17
CA LYS A 182 2.55 -20.80 19.56
C LYS A 182 1.50 -19.68 19.54
N ASP A 183 0.35 -19.98 20.10
CA ASP A 183 -0.66 -18.96 20.35
C ASP A 183 -0.13 -17.94 21.36
N LEU A 184 -0.02 -16.69 20.92
CA LEU A 184 0.50 -15.59 21.74
C LEU A 184 -0.38 -15.27 22.98
N ILE A 185 -1.63 -15.72 22.98
CA ILE A 185 -2.59 -15.47 24.06
C ILE A 185 -2.60 -16.61 25.04
N THR A 186 -2.67 -17.86 24.56
CA THR A 186 -2.79 -19.06 25.40
C THR A 186 -1.46 -19.72 25.71
N GLY A 187 -0.40 -19.42 24.96
CA GLY A 187 0.91 -20.05 25.06
C GLY A 187 0.94 -21.52 24.62
N GLN A 188 -0.17 -22.06 24.12
CA GLN A 188 -0.29 -23.43 23.65
C GLN A 188 0.14 -23.56 22.19
N ASP A 189 0.69 -24.73 21.87
CA ASP A 189 1.06 -25.06 20.50
C ASP A 189 -0.20 -25.38 19.69
N LYS A 190 -0.48 -24.57 18.65
CA LYS A 190 -1.59 -24.77 17.72
C LYS A 190 -1.03 -25.27 16.38
N THR A 191 -1.49 -26.43 15.94
CA THR A 191 -1.16 -26.93 14.58
C THR A 191 -2.02 -26.18 13.56
N ILE A 192 -1.37 -25.51 12.63
CA ILE A 192 -2.00 -24.81 11.51
C ILE A 192 -1.55 -25.45 10.19
N ASN A 193 -2.47 -25.52 9.24
CA ASN A 193 -2.15 -25.92 7.86
C ASN A 193 -1.72 -24.67 7.10
N LEU A 194 -0.45 -24.59 6.74
CA LEU A 194 0.12 -23.49 6.02
C LEU A 194 0.29 -23.88 4.54
N VAL A 195 -0.29 -23.12 3.65
CA VAL A 195 -0.06 -23.24 2.21
C VAL A 195 1.21 -22.49 1.84
N THR A 196 2.18 -23.21 1.29
CA THR A 196 3.47 -22.64 0.89
C THR A 196 3.72 -22.90 -0.60
N ILE A 197 4.53 -22.03 -1.20
CA ILE A 197 4.97 -22.19 -2.59
C ILE A 197 5.99 -23.35 -2.63
N ALA A 198 5.75 -24.33 -3.49
CA ALA A 198 6.72 -25.38 -3.72
C ALA A 198 7.95 -24.82 -4.45
N LEU A 199 9.13 -25.23 -4.04
CA LEU A 199 10.38 -24.85 -4.70
C LEU A 199 10.86 -26.00 -5.57
N ASP A 200 11.48 -25.68 -6.72
CA ASP A 200 12.17 -26.62 -7.58
C ASP A 200 13.55 -27.00 -6.99
N GLU A 201 14.26 -27.93 -7.61
CA GLU A 201 15.60 -28.36 -7.20
C GLU A 201 16.64 -27.22 -7.17
N LYS A 202 16.35 -26.11 -7.83
CA LYS A 202 17.20 -24.92 -7.91
C LYS A 202 16.77 -23.81 -6.94
N GLY A 203 15.81 -24.09 -6.05
CA GLY A 203 15.30 -23.12 -5.07
C GLY A 203 14.38 -22.03 -5.66
N ARG A 204 13.90 -22.20 -6.90
CA ARG A 204 12.96 -21.27 -7.53
C ARG A 204 11.53 -21.77 -7.33
N PRO A 205 10.53 -20.87 -7.34
CA PRO A 205 9.13 -21.29 -7.29
C PRO A 205 8.78 -22.27 -8.41
N ALA A 206 8.34 -23.46 -8.03
CA ALA A 206 7.83 -24.43 -8.98
C ALA A 206 6.51 -23.93 -9.59
N ARG A 207 6.28 -24.24 -10.86
CA ARG A 207 5.10 -23.78 -11.59
C ARG A 207 4.14 -24.94 -11.83
N GLU A 208 2.85 -24.68 -11.62
CA GLU A 208 1.77 -25.61 -11.94
C GLU A 208 1.40 -25.53 -13.43
N SER A 209 1.33 -24.32 -13.96
CA SER A 209 0.96 -24.05 -15.35
C SER A 209 1.71 -22.85 -15.90
N ILE A 210 1.84 -22.83 -17.22
CA ILE A 210 2.43 -21.69 -17.97
C ILE A 210 1.43 -20.54 -17.98
N SER A 211 1.93 -19.32 -18.04
CA SER A 211 1.10 -18.12 -18.17
C SER A 211 0.37 -18.09 -19.51
N GLN A 212 -0.96 -18.07 -19.47
CA GLN A 212 -1.78 -17.88 -20.66
C GLN A 212 -1.52 -16.53 -21.34
N LEU A 213 -1.28 -15.47 -20.56
CA LEU A 213 -0.98 -14.15 -21.10
C LEU A 213 0.31 -14.15 -21.92
N THR A 214 1.34 -14.81 -21.40
CA THR A 214 2.63 -14.97 -22.09
C THR A 214 2.51 -15.88 -23.32
N GLU A 215 1.68 -16.91 -23.25
CA GLU A 215 1.42 -17.79 -24.39
C GLU A 215 0.80 -17.05 -25.57
N TYR A 216 -0.18 -16.19 -25.30
CA TYR A 216 -0.75 -15.28 -26.30
C TYR A 216 0.20 -14.12 -26.67
N GLY A 217 1.26 -13.92 -25.91
CA GLY A 217 2.28 -12.89 -26.14
C GLY A 217 1.90 -11.50 -25.63
N LEU A 218 0.91 -11.39 -24.77
CA LEU A 218 0.61 -10.16 -24.07
C LEU A 218 1.76 -9.82 -23.13
N MET A 219 2.18 -8.56 -23.16
CA MET A 219 3.27 -8.06 -22.33
C MET A 219 2.69 -7.27 -21.16
N LEU A 220 2.85 -7.80 -19.96
CA LEU A 220 2.51 -7.06 -18.73
C LEU A 220 3.64 -6.09 -18.41
N GLN A 221 3.29 -4.83 -18.20
CA GLN A 221 4.24 -3.78 -17.84
C GLN A 221 4.28 -3.54 -16.35
N SER A 222 3.13 -3.48 -15.70
CA SER A 222 3.02 -3.32 -14.26
C SER A 222 1.68 -3.83 -13.76
N VAL A 223 1.70 -4.37 -12.55
CA VAL A 223 0.51 -4.71 -11.77
C VAL A 223 0.54 -3.84 -10.51
N ALA A 224 -0.50 -3.06 -10.30
CA ALA A 224 -0.67 -2.24 -9.11
C ALA A 224 -1.93 -2.68 -8.36
N ILE A 225 -1.78 -2.96 -7.08
CA ILE A 225 -2.90 -3.19 -6.18
C ILE A 225 -3.22 -1.88 -5.48
N ASN A 226 -4.39 -1.33 -5.79
CA ASN A 226 -4.81 -0.03 -5.28
C ASN A 226 -5.42 -0.16 -3.88
N GLN A 227 -6.24 -1.21 -3.69
CA GLN A 227 -6.96 -1.41 -2.44
C GLN A 227 -7.16 -2.91 -2.16
N ILE A 228 -7.07 -3.26 -0.88
CA ILE A 228 -7.51 -4.55 -0.35
C ILE A 228 -8.56 -4.21 0.71
N LYS A 229 -9.79 -4.58 0.45
CA LYS A 229 -10.92 -4.36 1.37
C LYS A 229 -11.23 -5.69 2.05
N TYR A 230 -10.92 -5.78 3.33
CA TYR A 230 -11.22 -6.97 4.14
C TYR A 230 -12.69 -6.97 4.57
N ASP A 231 -13.21 -8.15 4.87
CA ASP A 231 -14.53 -8.29 5.49
C ASP A 231 -14.54 -7.65 6.88
N ASP A 232 -15.69 -7.17 7.32
CA ASP A 232 -15.86 -6.51 8.61
C ASP A 232 -15.38 -7.38 9.79
N ALA A 233 -15.57 -8.70 9.71
CA ALA A 233 -15.08 -9.64 10.71
C ALA A 233 -13.55 -9.63 10.80
N VAL A 234 -12.86 -9.65 9.68
CA VAL A 234 -11.39 -9.59 9.58
C VAL A 234 -10.87 -8.22 10.04
N GLU A 235 -11.54 -7.13 9.61
CA GLU A 235 -11.17 -5.78 10.05
C GLU A 235 -11.30 -5.61 11.57
N ASN A 236 -12.36 -6.14 12.15
CA ASN A 236 -12.55 -6.12 13.60
C ASN A 236 -11.49 -6.97 14.31
N GLN A 237 -11.17 -8.15 13.79
CA GLN A 237 -10.11 -9.00 14.32
C GLN A 237 -8.73 -8.31 14.28
N ILE A 238 -8.40 -7.63 13.17
CA ILE A 238 -7.16 -6.85 13.05
C ILE A 238 -7.13 -5.73 14.09
N LYS A 239 -8.23 -4.99 14.23
CA LYS A 239 -8.38 -3.91 15.22
C LYS A 239 -8.25 -4.42 16.66
N GLU A 240 -8.88 -5.55 16.97
CA GLU A 240 -8.79 -6.16 18.30
C GLU A 240 -7.39 -6.67 18.62
N ARG A 241 -6.75 -7.34 17.66
CA ARG A 241 -5.36 -7.78 17.81
C ARG A 241 -4.41 -6.60 18.03
N GLN A 242 -4.61 -5.51 17.31
CA GLN A 242 -3.82 -4.29 17.47
C GLN A 242 -4.04 -3.67 18.86
N LYS A 243 -5.29 -3.60 19.33
CA LYS A 243 -5.62 -3.15 20.70
C LYS A 243 -4.99 -4.03 21.75
N ALA A 244 -5.10 -5.36 21.60
CA ALA A 244 -4.50 -6.32 22.54
C ALA A 244 -2.97 -6.20 22.58
N THR A 245 -2.32 -6.10 21.42
CA THR A 245 -0.87 -5.90 21.35
C THR A 245 -0.45 -4.58 22.01
N THR A 246 -1.18 -3.50 21.77
CA THR A 246 -0.94 -2.20 22.40
C THR A 246 -1.16 -2.27 23.91
N ALA A 247 -2.23 -2.94 24.36
CA ALA A 247 -2.50 -3.13 25.80
C ALA A 247 -1.39 -3.92 26.50
N VAL A 248 -0.89 -4.98 25.87
CA VAL A 248 0.27 -5.76 26.38
C VAL A 248 1.53 -4.90 26.45
N GLN A 249 1.77 -4.06 25.43
CA GLN A 249 2.93 -3.15 25.43
C GLN A 249 2.82 -2.10 26.55
N ILE A 250 1.62 -1.51 26.72
CA ILE A 250 1.34 -0.56 27.81
C ILE A 250 1.50 -1.23 29.17
N SER A 251 0.97 -2.45 29.33
CA SER A 251 1.09 -3.21 30.58
C SER A 251 2.53 -3.54 30.91
N LYS A 252 3.32 -3.97 29.92
CA LYS A 252 4.77 -4.18 30.07
C LYS A 252 5.51 -2.90 30.44
N ALA A 253 5.19 -1.80 29.78
CA ALA A 253 5.78 -0.50 30.07
C ALA A 253 5.43 -0.04 31.51
N ASN A 254 4.18 -0.25 31.93
CA ASN A 254 3.75 0.09 33.29
C ASN A 254 4.41 -0.82 34.34
N ALA A 255 4.58 -2.12 34.07
CA ALA A 255 5.30 -3.03 34.96
C ALA A 255 6.77 -2.62 35.13
N VAL A 256 7.44 -2.26 34.03
CA VAL A 256 8.83 -1.77 34.08
C VAL A 256 8.91 -0.44 34.84
N ARG A 257 7.95 0.47 34.65
CA ARG A 257 7.88 1.73 35.43
C ARG A 257 7.67 1.45 36.93
N ALA A 258 6.72 0.57 37.27
CA ALA A 258 6.45 0.23 38.65
C ALA A 258 7.68 -0.43 39.35
N GLU A 259 8.44 -1.21 38.59
CA GLU A 259 9.70 -1.82 39.13
C GLU A 259 10.79 -0.75 39.28
N GLN A 260 10.89 0.21 38.37
CA GLN A 260 11.77 1.36 38.49
C GLN A 260 11.38 2.26 39.66
N ASP A 261 10.08 2.54 39.82
CA ASP A 261 9.56 3.34 40.93
C ASP A 261 9.84 2.62 42.31
N LYS A 262 9.67 1.30 42.31
CA LYS A 262 10.04 0.49 43.49
C LYS A 262 11.53 0.56 43.78
N LEU A 263 12.39 0.39 42.79
CA LEU A 263 13.85 0.53 42.95
C LEU A 263 14.24 1.95 43.37
N THR A 264 13.60 2.97 42.81
CA THR A 264 13.81 4.36 43.20
C THR A 264 13.36 4.60 44.65
N THR A 265 12.20 4.04 45.05
CA THR A 265 11.67 4.17 46.39
C THR A 265 12.55 3.43 47.41
N ILE A 266 13.05 2.20 47.07
CA ILE A 266 14.00 1.45 47.90
C ILE A 266 15.32 2.22 48.02
N SER A 267 15.84 2.72 46.89
CA SER A 267 17.07 3.52 46.87
C SER A 267 16.91 4.83 47.66
N GLN A 268 15.76 5.51 47.55
CA GLN A 268 15.44 6.66 48.39
C GLN A 268 15.23 6.28 49.87
N GLY A 269 14.58 5.15 50.12
CA GLY A 269 14.43 4.61 51.47
C GLY A 269 15.79 4.25 52.13
N GLU A 270 16.66 3.59 51.36
CA GLU A 270 18.04 3.26 51.77
C GLU A 270 18.88 4.54 51.93
N ALA A 271 18.71 5.52 51.01
CA ALA A 271 19.37 6.81 51.13
C ALA A 271 18.90 7.61 52.34
N ASN A 272 17.58 7.58 52.64
CA ASN A 272 17.00 8.23 53.80
C ASN A 272 17.41 7.48 55.11
N ALA A 273 17.46 6.15 55.12
CA ALA A 273 17.94 5.36 56.22
C ALA A 273 19.45 5.54 56.43
N ALA A 274 20.22 5.61 55.33
CA ALA A 274 21.62 5.98 55.38
C ALA A 274 21.83 7.40 55.94
N LYS A 275 20.99 8.33 55.47
CA LYS A 275 21.03 9.71 55.94
C LYS A 275 20.71 9.86 57.45
N ALA A 276 19.72 9.10 57.94
CA ALA A 276 19.37 9.06 59.36
C ALA A 276 20.47 8.40 60.20
N LYS A 277 21.11 7.31 59.71
CA LYS A 277 22.30 6.74 60.34
C LYS A 277 23.50 7.71 60.30
N TRP A 278 23.63 8.43 59.22
CA TRP A 278 24.66 9.44 59.07
C TRP A 278 24.53 10.60 60.03
N GLU A 279 23.32 11.10 60.24
CA GLU A 279 23.06 12.16 61.22
C GLU A 279 23.45 11.70 62.66
N GLN A 280 23.35 10.38 62.91
CA GLN A 280 23.77 9.78 64.19
C GLN A 280 25.27 9.50 64.29
N GLU A 281 25.94 9.12 63.17
CA GLU A 281 27.40 8.87 63.13
C GLU A 281 28.23 10.15 62.88
N VAL A 282 27.60 11.22 62.34
CA VAL A 282 28.24 12.53 62.10
C VAL A 282 28.66 13.19 63.43
N GLU A 283 28.09 12.82 64.53
CA GLU A 283 28.55 13.28 65.85
C GLU A 283 29.87 12.61 66.28
N ASN A 284 30.21 11.42 65.75
CA ASN A 284 31.38 10.68 66.23
C ASN A 284 32.53 10.42 65.20
N ALA A 285 32.33 10.66 63.92
CA ALA A 285 33.39 10.40 62.92
C ALA A 285 33.29 11.31 61.67
N LYS A 286 33.50 12.60 61.87
CA LYS A 286 33.20 13.65 60.91
C LYS A 286 33.99 13.72 59.59
N THR A 287 35.01 12.96 59.37
CA THR A 287 35.87 13.21 58.19
C THR A 287 36.21 12.02 57.30
N ILE A 288 36.17 10.79 57.78
CA ILE A 288 36.63 9.63 56.96
C ILE A 288 35.46 8.85 56.36
N ALA A 289 34.35 8.70 57.08
CA ALA A 289 33.20 7.93 56.59
C ALA A 289 32.42 8.70 55.48
N THR A 290 32.44 10.03 55.50
CA THR A 290 31.77 10.86 54.46
C THR A 290 32.44 10.78 53.10
N ALA A 291 33.76 10.70 53.04
CA ALA A 291 34.46 10.57 51.76
C ALA A 291 34.24 9.20 51.11
N GLN A 292 34.32 8.17 51.93
CA GLN A 292 34.23 6.78 51.46
C GLN A 292 32.82 6.38 51.03
N ALA A 293 31.78 6.86 51.73
CA ALA A 293 30.40 6.61 51.37
C ALA A 293 29.98 7.42 50.10
N LYS A 294 30.53 8.64 49.93
CA LYS A 294 30.31 9.39 48.67
C LYS A 294 30.87 8.70 47.41
N VAL A 295 32.04 8.06 47.58
CA VAL A 295 32.66 7.28 46.48
C VAL A 295 31.83 6.04 46.15
N THR A 296 31.36 5.31 47.18
CA THR A 296 30.55 4.08 46.97
C THR A 296 29.20 4.37 46.34
N ILE A 297 28.55 5.49 46.70
CA ILE A 297 27.27 5.91 46.09
C ILE A 297 27.49 6.40 44.67
N ALA A 298 28.61 7.12 44.40
CA ALA A 298 28.95 7.56 43.05
C ALA A 298 29.24 6.38 42.10
N ASP A 299 29.95 5.36 42.57
CA ASP A 299 30.22 4.14 41.79
C ASP A 299 28.97 3.31 41.51
N ALA A 300 28.05 3.24 42.52
CA ALA A 300 26.74 2.57 42.30
C ALA A 300 25.87 3.30 41.28
N SER A 301 25.82 4.64 41.36
CA SER A 301 25.04 5.44 40.41
C SER A 301 25.67 5.49 38.99
N VAL A 302 27.00 5.42 38.89
CA VAL A 302 27.68 5.28 37.60
C VAL A 302 27.39 3.92 36.96
N LYS A 303 27.44 2.82 37.75
CA LYS A 303 27.10 1.46 37.27
C LYS A 303 25.61 1.36 36.92
N GLU A 304 24.73 2.00 37.69
CA GLU A 304 23.29 2.05 37.40
C GLU A 304 22.98 2.90 36.15
N ALA A 305 23.66 4.04 36.00
CA ALA A 305 23.56 4.86 34.82
C ALA A 305 24.10 4.17 33.53
N GLU A 306 25.19 3.39 33.69
CA GLU A 306 25.72 2.58 32.56
C GLU A 306 24.79 1.39 32.21
N ALA A 307 24.20 0.72 33.22
CA ALA A 307 23.22 -0.35 32.99
C ALA A 307 21.92 0.17 32.39
N PHE A 308 21.44 1.33 32.87
CA PHE A 308 20.27 2.01 32.32
C PHE A 308 20.51 2.48 30.89
N LYS A 309 21.68 3.10 30.64
CA LYS A 309 22.09 3.50 29.29
C LYS A 309 22.17 2.30 28.32
N LYS A 310 22.71 1.16 28.78
CA LYS A 310 22.74 -0.07 27.97
C LYS A 310 21.34 -0.63 27.67
N ALA A 311 20.46 -0.64 28.67
CA ALA A 311 19.09 -1.10 28.51
C ALA A 311 18.28 -0.20 27.59
N GLU A 312 18.46 1.14 27.69
CA GLU A 312 17.77 2.12 26.85
C GLU A 312 18.29 2.09 25.39
N ILE A 313 19.62 1.89 25.20
CA ILE A 313 20.20 1.74 23.86
C ILE A 313 19.66 0.46 23.19
N LEU A 314 19.67 -0.69 23.87
CA LEU A 314 19.15 -1.95 23.34
C LEU A 314 17.65 -1.89 23.06
N ARG A 315 16.88 -1.16 23.88
CA ARG A 315 15.46 -0.91 23.68
C ARG A 315 15.23 0.02 22.51
N GLY A 316 16.01 1.10 22.39
CA GLY A 316 15.97 2.04 21.27
C GLY A 316 16.38 1.40 19.95
N GLU A 317 17.39 0.54 19.95
CA GLU A 317 17.81 -0.23 18.77
C GLU A 317 16.75 -1.28 18.37
N GLY A 318 16.12 -1.93 19.33
CA GLY A 318 15.02 -2.88 19.10
C GLY A 318 13.78 -2.20 18.52
N GLU A 319 13.38 -1.03 19.06
CA GLU A 319 12.28 -0.23 18.57
C GLU A 319 12.60 0.45 17.22
N ALA A 320 13.85 0.93 17.05
CA ALA A 320 14.29 1.52 15.79
C ALA A 320 14.38 0.47 14.67
N THR A 321 14.85 -0.74 15.00
CA THR A 321 14.92 -1.85 14.04
C THR A 321 13.50 -2.34 13.67
N ARG A 322 12.61 -2.44 14.66
CA ARG A 322 11.19 -2.76 14.43
C ARG A 322 10.49 -1.68 13.62
N LYS A 323 10.71 -0.38 13.95
CA LYS A 323 10.17 0.74 13.16
C LYS A 323 10.76 0.79 11.76
N ARG A 324 12.07 0.51 11.59
CA ARG A 324 12.69 0.42 10.24
C ARG A 324 12.10 -0.72 9.44
N LEU A 325 11.95 -1.89 10.00
CA LEU A 325 11.34 -3.04 9.32
C LEU A 325 9.87 -2.78 8.95
N VAL A 326 9.13 -2.08 9.81
CA VAL A 326 7.74 -1.65 9.52
C VAL A 326 7.72 -0.49 8.50
N MET A 327 8.72 0.40 8.55
CA MET A 327 8.81 1.55 7.61
C MET A 327 9.35 1.15 6.24
N ASP A 328 10.23 0.15 6.16
CA ASP A 328 10.69 -0.42 4.87
C ASP A 328 9.58 -1.24 4.19
N ALA A 329 8.65 -1.81 4.97
CA ALA A 329 7.50 -2.55 4.45
C ALA A 329 6.34 -1.66 3.94
N ASP A 330 6.17 -0.47 4.45
CA ASP A 330 4.94 0.33 4.29
C ASP A 330 5.10 1.68 3.57
N GLY A 331 6.17 1.95 2.87
CA GLY A 331 6.32 3.21 2.12
C GLY A 331 5.96 4.47 2.94
N GLN A 332 6.93 5.04 3.58
CA GLN A 332 6.92 6.09 4.62
C GLN A 332 5.89 7.24 4.54
N MET A 333 5.26 7.48 3.39
CA MET A 333 4.43 8.68 3.15
C MET A 333 2.98 8.50 3.60
N GLU A 334 2.40 7.33 3.40
CA GLU A 334 0.96 7.09 3.57
C GLU A 334 0.52 7.04 5.03
N LYS A 335 1.32 6.41 5.89
CA LYS A 335 1.02 6.38 7.34
C LYS A 335 1.20 7.72 8.05
N LYS A 336 2.15 8.55 7.58
CA LYS A 336 2.28 9.92 8.09
C LYS A 336 1.10 10.79 7.68
N LEU A 337 0.62 10.60 6.44
CA LEU A 337 -0.56 11.31 5.94
C LEU A 337 -1.84 10.85 6.64
N GLU A 338 -2.01 9.55 6.83
CA GLU A 338 -3.17 8.97 7.52
C GLU A 338 -3.22 9.38 9.00
N ALA A 339 -2.08 9.40 9.68
CA ALA A 339 -1.99 9.89 11.06
C ALA A 339 -2.33 11.38 11.15
N ILE A 340 -1.84 12.22 10.23
CA ILE A 340 -2.15 13.66 10.17
C ILE A 340 -3.63 13.87 9.83
N VAL A 341 -4.19 13.14 8.89
CA VAL A 341 -5.61 13.20 8.53
C VAL A 341 -6.49 12.77 9.71
N LYS A 342 -6.12 11.69 10.40
CA LYS A 342 -6.87 11.18 11.56
C LYS A 342 -6.81 12.14 12.76
N ILE A 343 -5.68 12.79 12.98
CA ILE A 343 -5.54 13.84 13.98
C ILE A 343 -6.42 15.04 13.61
N ASN A 344 -6.38 15.50 12.35
CA ASN A 344 -7.18 16.62 11.90
C ASN A 344 -8.68 16.33 11.90
N THR A 345 -9.11 15.10 11.58
CA THR A 345 -10.53 14.70 11.67
C THR A 345 -11.01 14.63 13.11
N LEU A 346 -10.19 14.10 14.04
CA LEU A 346 -10.51 14.09 15.47
C LEU A 346 -10.62 15.52 16.05
N TYR A 347 -9.76 16.43 15.62
CA TYR A 347 -9.86 17.85 16.01
C TYR A 347 -11.09 18.53 15.39
N ALA A 348 -11.40 18.25 14.13
CA ALA A 348 -12.59 18.79 13.46
C ALA A 348 -13.88 18.29 14.10
N ASP A 349 -13.94 17.01 14.51
CA ASP A 349 -15.09 16.43 15.22
C ASP A 349 -15.20 16.92 16.66
N ALA A 350 -14.08 17.13 17.35
CA ALA A 350 -14.06 17.76 18.67
C ALA A 350 -14.55 19.23 18.64
N ILE A 351 -14.20 19.97 17.58
CA ILE A 351 -14.69 21.34 17.37
C ILE A 351 -16.18 21.36 17.00
N LYS A 352 -16.67 20.38 16.22
CA LYS A 352 -18.09 20.27 15.87
C LYS A 352 -18.99 19.87 17.04
N SER A 353 -18.47 19.05 17.96
CA SER A 353 -19.21 18.58 19.14
C SER A 353 -19.17 19.54 20.32
N ALA A 354 -18.33 20.56 20.29
CA ALA A 354 -18.25 21.57 21.33
C ALA A 354 -19.41 22.57 21.17
N GLN A 355 -20.21 22.71 22.21
CA GLN A 355 -21.25 23.73 22.27
C GLN A 355 -20.64 25.14 22.12
N PRO A 356 -21.32 26.07 21.44
CA PRO A 356 -20.85 27.43 21.32
C PRO A 356 -20.69 28.07 22.72
N GLY A 357 -19.45 28.31 23.12
CA GLY A 357 -19.12 28.89 24.43
C GLY A 357 -18.18 28.08 25.32
N ALA A 358 -17.89 26.83 24.98
CA ALA A 358 -17.04 25.95 25.81
C ALA A 358 -15.53 26.21 25.66
N TRP A 359 -15.10 27.05 24.75
CA TRP A 359 -13.70 27.31 24.40
C TRP A 359 -13.19 28.70 24.87
N SER A 360 -13.78 29.26 25.90
CA SER A 360 -13.18 30.44 26.54
C SER A 360 -12.18 29.95 27.57
N PRO A 361 -10.86 30.12 27.34
CA PRO A 361 -9.89 29.81 28.36
C PRO A 361 -10.09 30.79 29.55
N SER A 362 -10.27 30.22 30.74
CA SER A 362 -10.41 30.98 32.00
C SER A 362 -9.11 31.65 32.47
N ILE A 363 -8.08 31.65 31.65
CA ILE A 363 -6.79 32.29 31.95
C ILE A 363 -6.59 33.45 30.99
N VAL A 364 -6.93 34.64 31.46
CA VAL A 364 -6.54 35.88 30.85
C VAL A 364 -5.21 36.30 31.52
N MET A 365 -4.09 36.04 30.86
CA MET A 365 -2.83 36.73 31.24
C MET A 365 -2.91 38.16 30.73
N GLY A 366 -2.91 39.08 31.67
CA GLY A 366 -3.12 40.48 31.44
C GLY A 366 -2.04 41.13 30.55
N GLY A 367 -2.52 41.99 29.69
CA GLY A 367 -1.74 42.88 28.83
C GLY A 367 -2.68 43.51 27.80
N GLY A 368 -3.05 44.77 28.02
CA GLY A 368 -4.08 45.49 27.30
C GLY A 368 -3.86 45.56 25.80
N GLY A 369 -4.96 45.44 25.08
CA GLY A 369 -5.01 45.66 23.64
C GLY A 369 -6.17 44.89 23.04
N GLN A 370 -7.07 45.57 22.44
CA GLN A 370 -8.31 45.21 21.79
C GLN A 370 -8.34 43.84 21.12
N ALA A 371 -9.21 42.97 21.62
CA ALA A 371 -9.30 41.59 21.22
C ALA A 371 -10.14 41.39 19.94
N ASN A 372 -9.54 40.78 18.94
CA ASN A 372 -10.28 40.06 17.90
C ASN A 372 -10.27 38.57 18.26
N GLY A 373 -11.42 38.00 18.66
CA GLY A 373 -11.55 36.68 19.25
C GLY A 373 -11.27 35.46 18.31
N GLY A 374 -10.81 35.71 17.09
CA GLY A 374 -10.47 34.67 16.15
C GLY A 374 -8.99 34.23 16.12
N GLN A 375 -8.08 35.14 16.52
CA GLN A 375 -6.64 34.85 16.42
C GLN A 375 -6.11 33.99 17.58
N ASN A 376 -6.75 34.06 18.76
CA ASN A 376 -6.30 33.31 19.93
C ASN A 376 -6.56 31.79 19.82
N ALA A 377 -7.64 31.41 19.13
CA ALA A 377 -7.92 29.98 18.88
C ALA A 377 -6.96 29.39 17.85
N ALA A 378 -6.59 30.15 16.82
CA ALA A 378 -5.62 29.73 15.82
C ALA A 378 -4.21 29.53 16.44
N ASN A 379 -3.78 30.44 17.27
CA ASN A 379 -2.49 30.35 17.97
C ASN A 379 -2.43 29.18 18.97
N LEU A 380 -3.54 28.85 19.62
CA LEU A 380 -3.60 27.70 20.54
C LEU A 380 -3.57 26.36 19.80
N VAL A 381 -4.23 26.28 18.66
CA VAL A 381 -4.18 25.11 17.77
C VAL A 381 -2.78 24.92 17.20
N GLU A 382 -2.12 26.02 16.82
CA GLU A 382 -0.75 26.00 16.30
C GLU A 382 0.27 25.60 17.37
N LEU A 383 0.10 26.06 18.61
CA LEU A 383 0.93 25.67 19.74
C LEU A 383 0.72 24.20 20.13
N MET A 384 -0.53 23.70 20.11
CA MET A 384 -0.83 22.32 20.41
C MET A 384 -0.33 21.37 19.31
N THR A 385 -0.47 21.76 18.04
CA THR A 385 0.07 20.98 16.92
C THR A 385 1.60 20.94 16.95
N ALA A 386 2.26 22.04 17.32
CA ALA A 386 3.71 22.08 17.49
C ALA A 386 4.18 21.21 18.68
N LYS A 387 3.41 21.18 19.77
CA LYS A 387 3.72 20.35 20.94
C LYS A 387 3.54 18.86 20.64
N THR A 388 2.43 18.48 20.00
CA THR A 388 2.19 17.09 19.61
C THR A 388 3.15 16.60 18.52
N ALA A 389 3.54 17.46 17.58
CA ALA A 389 4.56 17.15 16.58
C ALA A 389 5.94 16.93 17.23
N LYS A 390 6.29 17.70 18.25
CA LYS A 390 7.52 17.53 19.02
C LYS A 390 7.53 16.23 19.83
N GLU A 391 6.39 15.87 20.43
CA GLU A 391 6.22 14.60 21.18
C GLU A 391 6.25 13.39 20.25
N LEU A 392 5.83 13.54 18.99
CA LEU A 392 5.87 12.49 17.96
C LEU A 392 7.18 12.44 17.17
N GLY A 393 8.16 13.32 17.51
CA GLY A 393 9.46 13.37 16.84
C GLY A 393 9.41 13.85 15.38
N VAL A 394 8.36 14.59 15.01
CA VAL A 394 8.21 15.17 13.68
C VAL A 394 8.74 16.60 13.68
N ASP A 395 9.83 16.85 12.97
CA ASP A 395 10.37 18.20 12.79
C ASP A 395 9.53 18.95 11.74
N LEU A 396 8.79 19.97 12.20
CA LEU A 396 7.97 20.86 11.37
C LEU A 396 8.69 22.15 10.99
N SER A 397 9.99 22.30 11.25
CA SER A 397 10.73 23.49 10.87
C SER A 397 10.85 23.58 9.35
N VAL A 398 10.05 24.44 8.75
CA VAL A 398 10.25 24.91 7.38
C VAL A 398 11.40 25.91 7.43
N ARG A 399 12.55 25.53 6.91
CA ARG A 399 13.67 26.47 6.69
C ARG A 399 13.18 27.56 5.73
N ALA A 400 12.88 28.72 6.26
CA ALA A 400 12.68 29.91 5.45
C ALA A 400 13.98 30.18 4.70
N GLY A 401 13.92 30.09 3.37
CA GLY A 401 15.06 30.38 2.50
C GLY A 401 15.53 31.80 2.73
N ALA A 402 16.80 31.96 3.03
CA ALA A 402 17.45 33.25 3.14
C ALA A 402 17.30 34.01 1.82
N ALA A 403 16.54 35.08 1.85
CA ALA A 403 16.51 36.06 0.77
C ALA A 403 17.84 36.79 0.77
N THR A 404 18.68 36.50 -0.18
CA THR A 404 19.89 37.29 -0.50
C THR A 404 19.46 38.66 -0.98
N LYS A 405 19.72 39.67 -0.17
CA LYS A 405 19.72 41.06 -0.61
C LYS A 405 20.94 41.30 -1.48
N LYS A 406 20.71 41.82 -2.65
CA LYS A 406 21.61 42.67 -3.37
C LYS A 406 20.98 44.02 -3.45
#